data_ac1e5d24dd48a0815164f25b762c3a4a
#
_entry.id   ac1e5d24dd48a0815164f25b762c3a4a
#
_cell.length_a   1.000
_cell.length_b   1.000
_cell.length_c   1.000
_cell.angle_alpha   90.00
_cell.angle_beta   90.00
_cell.angle_gamma   90.00
#
_symmetry.space_group_name_H-M   'P 1'
#
loop_
_entity.id
_entity.type
_entity.pdbx_description
1 polymer ?
#
loop_
_entity_poly.entity_id
_entity_poly.type
_entity_poly.pdbx_seq_one_letter_code
_entity_poly.pdbx_strand_id
1 'polypeptide(L)'
;MQKLEIKGGRKISGTIVISGSKNATLPILASTILTNKKIIITNAPILRDVETMVGLLSTMGSTIKLNKKEKKIEIFNHKTLKTFAPYHLLKTMRAGVLVLGPLLAKYGMAKVSLPGGCAIGPRPINFHLDALKKMGANIKIKNGYIVASAKKGLKGCFIKFPKISRCYRKYINSILLCKRKNQIKKLCFRA
;
A
#
# COMPACT_ATOMS: atom_id res chain seq x y z
N MET A 1 5.75 11.68 30.05
CA MET A 1 6.47 10.78 29.12
C MET A 1 6.18 9.34 29.50
N GLN A 2 5.84 8.49 28.55
CA GLN A 2 5.72 7.05 28.81
C GLN A 2 7.13 6.45 28.83
N LYS A 3 7.45 5.68 29.88
CA LYS A 3 8.72 4.94 30.01
C LYS A 3 8.45 3.45 29.83
N LEU A 4 9.37 2.75 29.23
CA LEU A 4 9.41 1.29 29.20
C LEU A 4 10.58 0.85 30.07
N GLU A 5 10.30 0.14 31.16
CA GLU A 5 11.31 -0.45 32.05
C GLU A 5 11.33 -1.96 31.84
N ILE A 6 12.51 -2.51 31.55
CA ILE A 6 12.68 -3.94 31.27
C ILE A 6 13.68 -4.51 32.28
N LYS A 7 13.22 -5.46 33.13
CA LYS A 7 14.10 -6.26 33.98
C LYS A 7 14.40 -7.57 33.27
N GLY A 8 15.61 -7.74 32.83
CA GLY A 8 16.10 -8.96 32.18
C GLY A 8 16.58 -10.02 33.18
N GLY A 9 17.30 -11.03 32.70
CA GLY A 9 17.99 -12.04 33.52
C GLY A 9 17.17 -13.29 33.87
N ARG A 10 15.92 -13.41 33.38
CA ARG A 10 15.12 -14.64 33.54
C ARG A 10 15.15 -15.50 32.27
N LYS A 11 15.25 -16.82 32.47
CA LYS A 11 15.10 -17.78 31.37
C LYS A 11 13.64 -17.73 30.85
N ILE A 12 13.46 -17.46 29.59
CA ILE A 12 12.14 -17.36 28.94
C ILE A 12 11.86 -18.71 28.26
N SER A 13 10.71 -19.32 28.61
CA SER A 13 10.18 -20.51 27.94
C SER A 13 8.68 -20.34 27.73
N GLY A 14 8.14 -20.84 26.62
CA GLY A 14 6.72 -20.77 26.31
C GLY A 14 6.46 -20.54 24.82
N THR A 15 5.18 -20.48 24.47
CA THR A 15 4.71 -20.26 23.10
C THR A 15 4.08 -18.88 23.00
N ILE A 16 4.50 -18.09 22.00
CA ILE A 16 3.94 -16.78 21.70
C ILE A 16 3.23 -16.83 20.35
N VAL A 17 1.95 -16.47 20.34
CA VAL A 17 1.20 -16.29 19.09
C VAL A 17 1.54 -14.91 18.51
N ILE A 18 2.18 -14.90 17.34
CA ILE A 18 2.59 -13.67 16.68
C ILE A 18 1.39 -13.01 16.00
N SER A 19 1.18 -11.71 16.27
CA SER A 19 0.17 -10.91 15.59
C SER A 19 0.52 -10.66 14.13
N GLY A 20 -0.49 -10.38 13.30
CA GLY A 20 -0.28 -9.98 11.91
C GLY A 20 0.57 -8.71 11.78
N SER A 21 1.26 -8.58 10.66
CA SER A 21 2.15 -7.44 10.38
C SER A 21 1.39 -6.29 9.75
N LYS A 22 1.42 -5.09 10.36
CA LYS A 22 0.92 -3.85 9.77
C LYS A 22 1.48 -3.61 8.36
N ASN A 23 2.77 -3.79 8.23
CA ASN A 23 3.48 -3.52 6.99
C ASN A 23 3.20 -4.53 5.86
N ALA A 24 2.65 -5.69 6.18
CA ALA A 24 2.11 -6.63 5.20
C ALA A 24 0.64 -6.34 4.90
N THR A 25 -0.16 -6.03 5.93
CA THR A 25 -1.59 -5.79 5.79
C THR A 25 -1.90 -4.59 4.87
N LEU A 26 -1.17 -3.48 5.00
CA LEU A 26 -1.44 -2.27 4.20
C LEU A 26 -1.28 -2.46 2.69
N PRO A 27 -0.19 -3.07 2.16
CA PRO A 27 -0.11 -3.40 0.73
C PRO A 27 -1.16 -4.42 0.28
N ILE A 28 -1.49 -5.41 1.13
CA ILE A 28 -2.54 -6.39 0.82
C ILE A 28 -3.89 -5.68 0.68
N LEU A 29 -4.25 -4.79 1.60
CA LEU A 29 -5.46 -3.97 1.51
C LEU A 29 -5.49 -3.15 0.22
N ALA A 30 -4.40 -2.45 -0.13
CA ALA A 30 -4.32 -1.71 -1.38
C ALA A 30 -4.48 -2.61 -2.61
N SER A 31 -3.93 -3.83 -2.59
CA SER A 31 -4.03 -4.77 -3.71
C SER A 31 -5.44 -5.33 -3.93
N THR A 32 -6.32 -5.28 -2.92
CA THR A 32 -7.71 -5.71 -3.07
C THR A 32 -8.44 -4.95 -4.17
N ILE A 33 -8.05 -3.69 -4.46
CA ILE A 33 -8.59 -2.88 -5.55
C ILE A 33 -8.58 -3.63 -6.89
N LEU A 34 -7.61 -4.51 -7.12
CA LEU A 34 -7.42 -5.22 -8.39
C LEU A 34 -8.51 -6.26 -8.70
N THR A 35 -9.27 -6.72 -7.71
CA THR A 35 -10.29 -7.74 -7.88
C THR A 35 -11.67 -7.24 -7.44
N ASN A 36 -12.71 -7.83 -8.05
CA ASN A 36 -14.11 -7.65 -7.63
C ASN A 36 -14.63 -8.85 -6.81
N LYS A 37 -13.77 -9.83 -6.54
CA LYS A 37 -14.15 -10.97 -5.70
C LYS A 37 -14.07 -10.56 -4.23
N LYS A 38 -14.88 -11.20 -3.38
CA LYS A 38 -14.78 -11.06 -1.93
C LYS A 38 -13.42 -11.56 -1.46
N ILE A 39 -12.73 -10.76 -0.66
CA ILE A 39 -11.45 -11.09 -0.02
C ILE A 39 -11.65 -11.10 1.49
N ILE A 40 -11.09 -12.09 2.14
CA ILE A 40 -11.07 -12.23 3.59
C ILE A 40 -9.60 -12.23 4.03
N ILE A 41 -9.26 -11.29 4.92
CA ILE A 41 -7.95 -11.19 5.53
C ILE A 41 -8.11 -11.57 7.01
N THR A 42 -7.44 -12.62 7.43
CA THR A 42 -7.41 -13.08 8.83
C THR A 42 -6.11 -12.63 9.51
N ASN A 43 -6.10 -12.63 10.84
CA ASN A 43 -4.98 -12.17 11.65
C ASN A 43 -4.50 -10.75 11.26
N ALA A 44 -5.43 -9.88 10.90
CA ALA A 44 -5.13 -8.48 10.58
C ALA A 44 -4.87 -7.71 11.90
N PRO A 45 -3.75 -6.97 12.03
CA PRO A 45 -3.51 -6.18 13.23
C PRO A 45 -4.47 -4.99 13.27
N ILE A 46 -5.14 -4.80 14.41
CA ILE A 46 -6.06 -3.68 14.59
C ILE A 46 -5.26 -2.45 15.05
N LEU A 47 -4.79 -1.70 14.09
CA LEU A 47 -3.96 -0.52 14.28
C LEU A 47 -4.54 0.67 13.50
N ARG A 48 -4.28 1.89 13.97
CA ARG A 48 -4.79 3.12 13.37
C ARG A 48 -4.52 3.21 11.85
N ASP A 49 -3.34 2.83 11.39
CA ASP A 49 -3.01 2.85 9.96
C ASP A 49 -3.89 1.88 9.15
N VAL A 50 -4.20 0.70 9.72
CA VAL A 50 -5.07 -0.30 9.06
C VAL A 50 -6.50 0.23 8.99
N GLU A 51 -7.01 0.82 10.09
CA GLU A 51 -8.33 1.46 10.11
C GLU A 51 -8.41 2.64 9.13
N THR A 52 -7.36 3.45 9.03
CA THR A 52 -7.28 4.55 8.06
C THR A 52 -7.30 4.03 6.62
N MET A 53 -6.60 2.92 6.32
CA MET A 53 -6.61 2.30 4.99
C MET A 53 -7.98 1.71 4.67
N VAL A 54 -8.64 1.08 5.63
CA VAL A 54 -10.04 0.61 5.51
C VAL A 54 -10.96 1.78 5.19
N GLY A 55 -10.85 2.89 5.95
CA GLY A 55 -11.61 4.11 5.69
C GLY A 55 -11.35 4.68 4.29
N LEU A 56 -10.09 4.70 3.84
CA LEU A 56 -9.74 5.15 2.50
C LEU A 56 -10.40 4.28 1.42
N LEU A 57 -10.32 2.96 1.51
CA LEU A 57 -10.95 2.06 0.56
C LEU A 57 -12.49 2.18 0.57
N SER A 58 -13.09 2.37 1.76
CA SER A 58 -14.54 2.60 1.89
C SER A 58 -14.97 3.89 1.21
N THR A 59 -14.23 5.00 1.35
CA THR A 59 -14.54 6.27 0.65
C THR A 59 -14.38 6.14 -0.87
N MET A 60 -13.56 5.20 -1.33
CA MET A 60 -13.44 4.88 -2.75
C MET A 60 -14.58 4.00 -3.27
N GLY A 61 -15.42 3.45 -2.40
CA GLY A 61 -16.60 2.65 -2.78
C GLY A 61 -16.45 1.15 -2.51
N SER A 62 -15.45 0.73 -1.74
CA SER A 62 -15.36 -0.67 -1.27
C SER A 62 -16.30 -0.90 -0.10
N THR A 63 -17.01 -2.03 -0.10
CA THR A 63 -17.78 -2.49 1.07
C THR A 63 -16.84 -3.30 1.97
N ILE A 64 -16.63 -2.84 3.21
CA ILE A 64 -15.68 -3.45 4.12
C ILE A 64 -16.32 -3.71 5.47
N LYS A 65 -16.15 -4.94 5.97
CA LYS A 65 -16.54 -5.34 7.31
C LYS A 65 -15.27 -5.66 8.13
N LEU A 66 -15.01 -4.84 9.14
CA LEU A 66 -13.90 -5.02 10.08
C LEU A 66 -14.40 -5.65 11.37
N ASN A 67 -14.01 -6.90 11.63
CA ASN A 67 -14.25 -7.56 12.91
C ASN A 67 -12.99 -7.45 13.76
N LYS A 68 -13.02 -6.54 14.76
CA LYS A 68 -11.88 -6.28 15.65
C LYS A 68 -11.59 -7.46 16.57
N LYS A 69 -12.62 -8.17 17.06
CA LYS A 69 -12.48 -9.32 17.97
C LYS A 69 -11.77 -10.49 17.28
N GLU A 70 -12.22 -10.82 16.07
CA GLU A 70 -11.65 -11.92 15.28
C GLU A 70 -10.39 -11.51 14.51
N LYS A 71 -9.97 -10.24 14.53
CA LYS A 71 -8.87 -9.69 13.73
C LYS A 71 -9.04 -10.00 12.25
N LYS A 72 -10.27 -9.84 11.74
CA LYS A 72 -10.70 -10.23 10.40
C LYS A 72 -11.20 -9.03 9.63
N ILE A 73 -10.81 -8.93 8.37
CA ILE A 73 -11.28 -7.89 7.45
C ILE A 73 -11.89 -8.58 6.22
N GLU A 74 -13.16 -8.32 5.96
CA GLU A 74 -13.84 -8.78 4.75
C GLU A 74 -14.02 -7.59 3.82
N ILE A 75 -13.62 -7.74 2.55
CA ILE A 75 -13.62 -6.66 1.57
C ILE A 75 -14.29 -7.14 0.30
N PHE A 76 -15.19 -6.32 -0.22
CA PHE A 76 -15.81 -6.50 -1.52
C PHE A 76 -15.72 -5.19 -2.30
N ASN A 77 -15.16 -5.25 -3.50
CA ASN A 77 -15.04 -4.10 -4.39
C ASN A 77 -16.09 -4.18 -5.50
N HIS A 78 -16.87 -3.14 -5.64
CA HIS A 78 -17.78 -2.97 -6.78
C HIS A 78 -16.99 -2.79 -8.09
N LYS A 79 -17.65 -2.95 -9.25
CA LYS A 79 -16.98 -2.81 -10.56
C LYS A 79 -16.28 -1.47 -10.74
N THR A 80 -16.88 -0.41 -10.24
CA THR A 80 -16.37 0.96 -10.32
C THR A 80 -16.05 1.47 -8.93
N LEU A 81 -14.79 1.81 -8.71
CA LEU A 81 -14.33 2.53 -7.53
C LEU A 81 -13.95 3.96 -7.92
N LYS A 82 -14.09 4.89 -6.98
CA LYS A 82 -13.57 6.26 -7.14
C LYS A 82 -12.04 6.20 -7.21
N THR A 83 -11.46 6.80 -8.24
CA THR A 83 -10.00 6.82 -8.43
C THR A 83 -9.32 8.01 -7.73
N PHE A 84 -9.97 8.53 -6.69
CA PHE A 84 -9.55 9.69 -5.91
C PHE A 84 -9.28 9.31 -4.46
N ALA A 85 -8.08 9.62 -3.97
CA ALA A 85 -7.67 9.44 -2.59
C ALA A 85 -7.40 10.82 -1.94
N PRO A 86 -8.26 11.27 -1.02
CA PRO A 86 -8.24 12.64 -0.49
C PRO A 86 -7.14 12.88 0.55
N TYR A 87 -6.69 14.13 0.66
CA TYR A 87 -5.61 14.54 1.56
C TYR A 87 -5.88 14.25 3.04
N HIS A 88 -7.12 14.49 3.52
CA HIS A 88 -7.43 14.34 4.95
C HIS A 88 -7.19 12.91 5.49
N LEU A 89 -7.29 11.88 4.64
CA LEU A 89 -6.96 10.50 5.00
C LEU A 89 -5.48 10.18 4.82
N LEU A 90 -4.81 10.77 3.81
CA LEU A 90 -3.42 10.48 3.51
C LEU A 90 -2.43 11.29 4.34
N LYS A 91 -2.83 12.43 4.90
CA LYS A 91 -1.94 13.26 5.73
C LYS A 91 -1.36 12.53 6.93
N THR A 92 -2.10 11.56 7.48
CA THR A 92 -1.70 10.77 8.66
C THR A 92 -1.11 9.41 8.31
N MET A 93 -1.26 8.95 7.05
CA MET A 93 -0.87 7.60 6.63
C MET A 93 -0.12 7.62 5.30
N ARG A 94 1.22 7.53 5.36
CA ARG A 94 2.05 7.47 4.15
C ARG A 94 1.75 6.28 3.23
N ALA A 95 1.32 5.16 3.81
CA ALA A 95 0.96 3.97 3.06
C ALA A 95 -0.24 4.18 2.12
N GLY A 96 -1.00 5.26 2.26
CA GLY A 96 -2.09 5.61 1.36
C GLY A 96 -1.65 5.75 -0.11
N VAL A 97 -0.39 6.11 -0.37
CA VAL A 97 0.15 6.15 -1.75
C VAL A 97 0.17 4.79 -2.43
N LEU A 98 0.08 3.69 -1.68
CA LEU A 98 0.06 2.33 -2.22
C LEU A 98 -1.13 2.05 -3.14
N VAL A 99 -2.24 2.79 -2.99
CA VAL A 99 -3.42 2.63 -3.86
C VAL A 99 -3.16 3.12 -5.30
N LEU A 100 -2.11 3.94 -5.52
CA LEU A 100 -1.79 4.52 -6.82
C LEU A 100 -1.55 3.46 -7.90
N GLY A 101 -0.73 2.44 -7.61
CA GLY A 101 -0.43 1.36 -8.54
C GLY A 101 -1.67 0.55 -8.94
N PRO A 102 -2.42 -0.03 -7.99
CA PRO A 102 -3.65 -0.76 -8.26
C PRO A 102 -4.71 0.05 -9.02
N LEU A 103 -4.89 1.34 -8.69
CA LEU A 103 -5.82 2.21 -9.41
C LEU A 103 -5.41 2.40 -10.87
N LEU A 104 -4.14 2.69 -11.12
CA LEU A 104 -3.62 2.82 -12.48
C LEU A 104 -3.74 1.52 -13.27
N ALA A 105 -3.46 0.38 -12.64
CA ALA A 105 -3.53 -0.92 -13.28
C ALA A 105 -4.94 -1.33 -13.67
N LYS A 106 -5.93 -1.03 -12.83
CA LYS A 106 -7.33 -1.45 -13.05
C LYS A 106 -8.13 -0.43 -13.84
N TYR A 107 -7.99 0.86 -13.50
CA TYR A 107 -8.84 1.93 -14.03
C TYR A 107 -8.11 2.86 -15.02
N GLY A 108 -6.80 2.72 -15.18
CA GLY A 108 -6.00 3.56 -16.07
C GLY A 108 -5.82 5.01 -15.61
N MET A 109 -6.38 5.38 -14.46
CA MET A 109 -6.27 6.73 -13.89
C MET A 109 -6.27 6.69 -12.36
N ALA A 110 -5.60 7.68 -11.75
CA ALA A 110 -5.63 7.87 -10.30
C ALA A 110 -5.30 9.32 -9.93
N LYS A 111 -5.99 9.85 -8.92
CA LYS A 111 -5.67 11.12 -8.27
C LYS A 111 -5.48 10.86 -6.79
N VAL A 112 -4.24 10.86 -6.33
CA VAL A 112 -3.86 10.49 -4.97
C VAL A 112 -3.13 11.67 -4.33
N SER A 113 -3.55 12.08 -3.13
CA SER A 113 -2.82 13.14 -2.42
C SER A 113 -1.40 12.73 -2.13
N LEU A 114 -0.48 13.69 -2.15
CA LEU A 114 0.84 13.48 -1.58
C LEU A 114 0.71 13.10 -0.10
N PRO A 115 1.48 12.11 0.37
CA PRO A 115 1.44 11.73 1.77
C PRO A 115 1.99 12.87 2.64
N GLY A 116 1.40 13.06 3.80
CA GLY A 116 1.89 14.02 4.80
C GLY A 116 3.30 13.71 5.28
N GLY A 117 3.91 14.65 5.98
CA GLY A 117 5.21 14.50 6.59
C GLY A 117 5.26 13.35 7.60
N CYS A 118 6.45 12.81 7.82
CA CYS A 118 6.69 11.81 8.85
C CYS A 118 7.70 12.36 9.86
N ALA A 119 7.39 12.27 11.14
CA ALA A 119 8.27 12.73 12.22
C ALA A 119 9.65 12.01 12.22
N ILE A 120 9.74 10.85 11.58
CA ILE A 120 10.98 10.03 11.53
C ILE A 120 11.93 10.47 10.40
N GLY A 121 11.51 11.40 9.53
CA GLY A 121 12.35 11.93 8.45
C GLY A 121 11.80 11.77 7.03
N PRO A 122 12.49 12.34 6.03
CA PRO A 122 12.06 12.34 4.65
C PRO A 122 12.08 10.91 4.08
N ARG A 123 10.97 10.48 3.51
CA ARG A 123 10.85 9.20 2.80
C ARG A 123 10.30 9.49 1.42
N PRO A 124 11.14 9.82 0.45
CA PRO A 124 10.71 10.23 -0.87
C PRO A 124 9.92 9.12 -1.57
N ILE A 125 8.85 9.48 -2.25
CA ILE A 125 8.04 8.56 -3.08
C ILE A 125 8.54 8.53 -4.53
N ASN A 126 9.61 9.25 -4.84
CA ASN A 126 10.15 9.43 -6.19
C ASN A 126 10.38 8.10 -6.90
N PHE A 127 11.01 7.14 -6.22
CA PHE A 127 11.26 5.83 -6.82
C PHE A 127 9.98 5.09 -7.20
N HIS A 128 8.91 5.28 -6.42
CA HIS A 128 7.61 4.71 -6.73
C HIS A 128 7.01 5.35 -7.99
N LEU A 129 7.07 6.68 -8.08
CA LEU A 129 6.59 7.42 -9.23
C LEU A 129 7.42 7.14 -10.49
N ASP A 130 8.76 7.07 -10.34
CA ASP A 130 9.67 6.79 -11.46
C ASP A 130 9.48 5.36 -12.01
N ALA A 131 9.23 4.40 -11.12
CA ALA A 131 8.87 3.05 -11.54
C ALA A 131 7.58 3.03 -12.37
N LEU A 132 6.52 3.71 -11.91
CA LEU A 132 5.26 3.80 -12.63
C LEU A 132 5.41 4.54 -13.97
N LYS A 133 6.24 5.61 -14.04
CA LYS A 133 6.56 6.31 -15.29
C LYS A 133 7.25 5.37 -16.28
N LYS A 134 8.25 4.59 -15.83
CA LYS A 134 8.93 3.57 -16.66
C LYS A 134 7.96 2.50 -17.17
N MET A 135 6.92 2.17 -16.40
CA MET A 135 5.85 1.28 -16.80
C MET A 135 4.84 1.93 -17.78
N GLY A 136 5.04 3.19 -18.16
CA GLY A 136 4.21 3.90 -19.14
C GLY A 136 3.12 4.79 -18.56
N ALA A 137 3.13 5.05 -17.26
CA ALA A 137 2.22 5.99 -16.65
C ALA A 137 2.67 7.44 -16.87
N ASN A 138 1.75 8.31 -17.27
CA ASN A 138 1.94 9.76 -17.27
C ASN A 138 1.57 10.28 -15.88
N ILE A 139 2.53 10.89 -15.18
CA ILE A 139 2.37 11.35 -13.81
C ILE A 139 2.74 12.82 -13.71
N LYS A 140 1.80 13.61 -13.19
CA LYS A 140 1.98 15.04 -12.89
C LYS A 140 1.63 15.30 -11.42
N ILE A 141 2.32 16.23 -10.79
CA ILE A 141 1.97 16.71 -9.45
C ILE A 141 1.27 18.05 -9.63
N LYS A 142 0.03 18.16 -9.18
CA LYS A 142 -0.78 19.39 -9.23
C LYS A 142 -1.48 19.60 -7.88
N ASN A 143 -1.33 20.79 -7.31
CA ASN A 143 -2.02 21.21 -6.08
C ASN A 143 -1.92 20.18 -4.94
N GLY A 144 -0.73 19.62 -4.71
CA GLY A 144 -0.52 18.61 -3.66
C GLY A 144 -1.04 17.19 -3.99
N TYR A 145 -1.47 16.96 -5.24
CA TYR A 145 -1.95 15.64 -5.69
C TYR A 145 -1.07 15.06 -6.80
N ILE A 146 -0.86 13.76 -6.72
CA ILE A 146 -0.33 12.94 -7.79
C ILE A 146 -1.49 12.65 -8.74
N VAL A 147 -1.47 13.26 -9.91
CA VAL A 147 -2.43 12.97 -10.99
C VAL A 147 -1.73 12.06 -11.99
N ALA A 148 -2.22 10.85 -12.10
CA ALA A 148 -1.59 9.82 -12.92
C ALA A 148 -2.57 9.19 -13.90
N SER A 149 -2.09 8.88 -15.12
CA SER A 149 -2.87 8.20 -16.14
C SER A 149 -2.03 7.16 -16.89
N ALA A 150 -2.65 6.05 -17.24
CA ALA A 150 -2.06 4.95 -18.02
C ALA A 150 -3.09 4.42 -19.02
N LYS A 151 -3.47 5.26 -20.00
CA LYS A 151 -4.54 4.95 -20.98
C LYS A 151 -4.31 3.64 -21.75
N LYS A 152 -3.05 3.28 -22.01
CA LYS A 152 -2.66 2.02 -22.68
C LYS A 152 -2.37 0.88 -21.67
N GLY A 153 -2.70 1.06 -20.39
CA GLY A 153 -2.34 0.17 -19.30
C GLY A 153 -0.86 0.28 -18.91
N LEU A 154 -0.51 -0.33 -17.78
CA LEU A 154 0.88 -0.42 -17.34
C LEU A 154 1.58 -1.59 -18.05
N LYS A 155 2.79 -1.35 -18.55
CA LYS A 155 3.62 -2.35 -19.22
C LYS A 155 4.73 -2.82 -18.29
N GLY A 156 5.05 -4.12 -18.35
CA GLY A 156 6.23 -4.65 -17.66
C GLY A 156 7.51 -4.02 -18.21
N CYS A 157 8.41 -3.62 -17.32
CA CYS A 157 9.70 -3.06 -17.71
C CYS A 157 10.78 -3.46 -16.71
N PHE A 158 12.04 -3.33 -17.13
CA PHE A 158 13.17 -3.54 -16.24
C PHE A 158 13.39 -2.28 -15.38
N ILE A 159 13.37 -2.45 -14.05
CA ILE A 159 13.59 -1.34 -13.12
C ILE A 159 14.79 -1.68 -12.25
N LYS A 160 15.85 -0.88 -12.38
CA LYS A 160 17.02 -0.92 -11.52
C LYS A 160 16.87 0.13 -10.43
N PHE A 161 16.84 -0.30 -9.18
CA PHE A 161 16.84 0.61 -8.05
C PHE A 161 18.25 0.81 -7.51
N PRO A 162 18.62 2.01 -7.04
CA PRO A 162 19.84 2.20 -6.28
C PRO A 162 19.80 1.34 -5.02
N LYS A 163 20.97 1.02 -4.43
CA LYS A 163 21.03 0.31 -3.14
C LYS A 163 20.24 1.11 -2.10
N ILE A 164 19.09 0.59 -1.69
CA ILE A 164 18.15 1.31 -0.84
C ILE A 164 17.89 0.46 0.39
N SER A 165 17.73 1.13 1.53
CA SER A 165 17.35 0.50 2.79
C SER A 165 16.04 -0.29 2.65
N ARG A 166 15.87 -1.34 3.46
CA ARG A 166 14.75 -2.30 3.44
C ARG A 166 13.33 -1.69 3.35
N CYS A 167 13.17 -0.42 3.70
CA CYS A 167 11.87 0.26 3.70
C CYS A 167 11.24 0.41 2.31
N TYR A 168 12.02 0.53 1.25
CA TYR A 168 11.52 0.76 -0.12
C TYR A 168 11.07 -0.52 -0.84
N ARG A 169 11.59 -1.69 -0.45
CA ARG A 169 11.15 -2.98 -1.04
C ARG A 169 9.65 -3.21 -0.95
N LYS A 170 9.01 -2.72 0.11
CA LYS A 170 7.57 -2.91 0.35
C LYS A 170 6.68 -2.12 -0.61
N TYR A 171 7.12 -0.93 -1.04
CA TYR A 171 6.36 -0.10 -1.98
C TYR A 171 6.39 -0.67 -3.40
N ILE A 172 7.48 -1.33 -3.77
CA ILE A 172 7.67 -1.91 -5.10
C ILE A 172 6.79 -3.13 -5.31
N ASN A 173 6.63 -3.97 -4.28
CA ASN A 173 5.79 -5.16 -4.37
C ASN A 173 4.32 -4.82 -4.71
N SER A 174 3.81 -3.65 -4.29
CA SER A 174 2.45 -3.23 -4.65
C SER A 174 2.30 -2.83 -6.13
N ILE A 175 3.40 -2.41 -6.78
CA ILE A 175 3.42 -2.12 -8.22
C ILE A 175 3.44 -3.42 -9.03
N LEU A 176 4.10 -4.46 -8.52
CA LEU A 176 4.24 -5.75 -9.17
C LEU A 176 2.95 -6.58 -9.22
N LEU A 177 1.96 -6.24 -8.38
CA LEU A 177 0.63 -6.85 -8.39
C LEU A 177 -0.25 -6.33 -9.54
N CYS A 178 0.26 -5.43 -10.40
CA CYS A 178 -0.46 -4.95 -11.56
C CYS A 178 -0.65 -6.06 -12.60
N LYS A 179 -1.93 -6.30 -12.97
CA LYS A 179 -2.35 -7.28 -13.95
C LYS A 179 -1.55 -7.20 -15.26
N ARG A 180 -0.71 -8.17 -15.52
CA ARG A 180 -0.58 -8.92 -16.79
C ARG A 180 0.37 -10.09 -16.54
N LYS A 181 -0.06 -11.28 -16.95
CA LYS A 181 0.66 -12.57 -16.90
C LYS A 181 1.96 -12.60 -17.74
N ASN A 182 2.51 -11.50 -18.19
CA ASN A 182 3.68 -11.48 -19.04
C ASN A 182 4.85 -10.81 -18.35
N GLN A 183 5.70 -11.67 -17.82
CA GLN A 183 7.15 -11.48 -17.67
C GLN A 183 7.61 -10.26 -16.86
N ILE A 184 7.43 -10.34 -15.54
CA ILE A 184 8.43 -9.74 -14.65
C ILE A 184 9.65 -10.66 -14.70
N LYS A 185 10.42 -10.55 -15.78
CA LYS A 185 11.74 -11.17 -15.83
C LYS A 185 12.67 -10.35 -14.97
N LYS A 186 13.05 -10.88 -13.83
CA LYS A 186 14.12 -10.46 -12.93
C LYS A 186 14.07 -9.03 -12.39
N LEU A 187 13.38 -8.83 -11.28
CA LEU A 187 13.85 -7.88 -10.30
C LEU A 187 15.13 -8.46 -9.67
N CYS A 188 16.28 -8.07 -10.18
CA CYS A 188 17.54 -8.39 -9.54
C CYS A 188 17.67 -7.53 -8.27
N PHE A 189 17.25 -8.07 -7.15
CA PHE A 189 17.73 -7.64 -5.85
C PHE A 189 19.08 -8.32 -5.61
N ARG A 190 20.17 -7.70 -6.00
CA ARG A 190 21.47 -8.07 -5.40
C ARG A 190 21.52 -7.39 -4.02
N ALA A 191 21.65 -8.23 -2.99
CA ALA A 191 21.95 -7.86 -1.62
C ALA A 191 23.29 -7.10 -1.54
#